data_2f50b40878f0492b91df21e334643b4e
#
_entry.id   2f50b40878f0492b91df21e334643b4e
#
_cell.length_a   1.000
_cell.length_b   1.000
_cell.length_c   1.000
_cell.angle_alpha   90.00
_cell.angle_beta   90.00
_cell.angle_gamma   90.00
#
_symmetry.space_group_name_H-M   'P 1'
#
loop_
_entity.id
_entity.type
_entity.pdbx_description
1 polymer ?
#
loop_
_entity_poly.entity_id
_entity_poly.type
_entity_poly.pdbx_seq_one_letter_code
_entity_poly.pdbx_strand_id
1 'polypeptide(L)'
;ITAQSNSITTDIAKLEDRSYKKRYEESLLELSKLQKEREANLDLRGKKIETYKIEPSLSSGESEATAVVLLSDWHYEEVVKPQSVNHLNKYDEKIASECIVKTFQTVVKYIKLQQKETTINTLVMALLGDFISGGIHDELKEGNSLLPGEAIWKVQNHIASGIKFILDNTSVN
;
A
#
# COMPACT_ATOMS: atom_id res chain seq x y z
N ILE A 1 49.70 24.89 34.92
CA ILE A 1 48.87 23.69 34.77
C ILE A 1 47.39 24.02 35.06
N THR A 2 47.03 24.89 35.95
CA THR A 2 45.65 25.26 36.34
C THR A 2 44.88 26.03 35.29
N ALA A 3 45.50 26.92 34.49
CA ALA A 3 44.83 27.75 33.48
C ALA A 3 44.35 26.93 32.25
N GLN A 4 45.13 25.95 31.80
CA GLN A 4 44.76 25.06 30.71
C GLN A 4 43.60 24.10 31.07
N SER A 5 43.56 23.61 32.33
CA SER A 5 42.48 22.75 32.81
C SER A 5 41.13 23.50 32.81
N ASN A 6 41.08 24.78 33.22
CA ASN A 6 39.87 25.57 33.26
C ASN A 6 39.34 25.92 31.83
N SER A 7 40.25 26.10 30.85
CA SER A 7 39.85 26.31 29.46
C SER A 7 39.14 25.08 28.86
N ILE A 8 39.69 23.89 29.05
CA ILE A 8 39.13 22.64 28.53
C ILE A 8 37.76 22.35 29.15
N THR A 9 37.58 22.57 30.44
CA THR A 9 36.28 22.37 31.12
C THR A 9 35.22 23.31 30.60
N THR A 10 35.58 24.56 30.30
CA THR A 10 34.66 25.56 29.71
C THR A 10 34.26 25.20 28.28
N ASP A 11 35.19 24.66 27.50
CA ASP A 11 34.91 24.25 26.11
C ASP A 11 34.05 22.99 26.04
N ILE A 12 34.23 22.04 26.94
CA ILE A 12 33.38 20.85 27.09
C ILE A 12 31.95 21.26 27.46
N ALA A 13 31.78 22.16 28.44
CA ALA A 13 30.45 22.65 28.85
C ALA A 13 29.72 23.37 27.70
N LYS A 14 30.44 24.12 26.85
CA LYS A 14 29.86 24.78 25.65
C LYS A 14 29.45 23.76 24.57
N LEU A 15 30.20 22.67 24.41
CA LEU A 15 29.85 21.59 23.48
C LEU A 15 28.65 20.81 23.94
N GLU A 16 28.54 20.53 25.24
CA GLU A 16 27.35 19.87 25.83
C GLU A 16 26.11 20.76 25.70
N ASP A 17 26.20 22.06 25.95
CA ASP A 17 25.10 23.01 25.81
C ASP A 17 24.63 23.11 24.33
N ARG A 18 25.55 23.14 23.38
CA ARG A 18 25.23 23.10 21.93
C ARG A 18 24.53 21.79 21.53
N SER A 19 24.99 20.67 22.05
CA SER A 19 24.38 19.37 21.80
C SER A 19 22.97 19.27 22.40
N TYR A 20 22.78 19.84 23.61
CA TYR A 20 21.48 19.89 24.27
C TYR A 20 20.50 20.79 23.51
N LYS A 21 20.96 21.98 23.11
CA LYS A 21 20.17 22.92 22.32
C LYS A 21 19.72 22.33 21.00
N LYS A 22 20.61 21.64 20.28
CA LYS A 22 20.26 20.97 19.03
C LYS A 22 19.19 19.88 19.21
N ARG A 23 19.34 19.03 20.22
CA ARG A 23 18.35 18.00 20.55
C ARG A 23 17.00 18.59 20.95
N TYR A 24 17.00 19.71 21.67
CA TYR A 24 15.80 20.43 22.03
C TYR A 24 15.08 21.00 20.81
N GLU A 25 15.82 21.61 19.88
CA GLU A 25 15.28 22.14 18.62
C GLU A 25 14.71 21.02 17.74
N GLU A 26 15.38 19.88 17.64
CA GLU A 26 14.89 18.67 16.94
C GLU A 26 13.59 18.16 17.55
N SER A 27 13.52 18.07 18.87
CA SER A 27 12.30 17.65 19.59
C SER A 27 11.13 18.63 19.39
N LEU A 28 11.39 19.95 19.37
CA LEU A 28 10.36 20.95 19.08
C LEU A 28 9.83 20.82 17.65
N LEU A 29 10.72 20.55 16.70
CA LEU A 29 10.34 20.34 15.30
C LEU A 29 9.47 19.09 15.15
N GLU A 30 9.82 18.01 15.83
CA GLU A 30 9.06 16.76 15.82
C GLU A 30 7.68 16.94 16.47
N LEU A 31 7.61 17.61 17.62
CA LEU A 31 6.35 17.98 18.25
C LEU A 31 5.45 18.82 17.33
N SER A 32 6.04 19.78 16.61
CA SER A 32 5.27 20.60 15.67
C SER A 32 4.71 19.80 14.50
N LYS A 33 5.45 18.78 14.00
CA LYS A 33 4.97 17.86 12.98
C LYS A 33 3.80 17.00 13.50
N LEU A 34 3.96 16.40 14.67
CA LEU A 34 2.91 15.61 15.31
C LEU A 34 1.64 16.41 15.60
N GLN A 35 1.79 17.68 15.99
CA GLN A 35 0.62 18.57 16.19
C GLN A 35 -0.12 18.81 14.87
N LYS A 36 0.60 19.12 13.77
CA LYS A 36 -0.01 19.29 12.45
C LYS A 36 -0.71 18.04 11.94
N GLU A 37 -0.09 16.87 12.12
CA GLU A 37 -0.73 15.59 11.79
C GLU A 37 -2.00 15.33 12.62
N ARG A 38 -1.95 15.65 13.91
CA ARG A 38 -3.11 15.55 14.80
C ARG A 38 -4.23 16.49 14.37
N GLU A 39 -3.92 17.73 14.04
CA GLU A 39 -4.90 18.72 13.56
C GLU A 39 -5.53 18.26 12.24
N ALA A 40 -4.73 17.78 11.28
CA ALA A 40 -5.23 17.23 10.02
C ALA A 40 -6.15 16.03 10.26
N ASN A 41 -5.80 15.12 11.15
CA ASN A 41 -6.63 13.96 11.51
C ASN A 41 -7.94 14.38 12.22
N LEU A 42 -7.92 15.44 13.05
CA LEU A 42 -9.12 15.96 13.69
C LEU A 42 -10.05 16.65 12.68
N ASP A 43 -9.48 17.37 11.71
CA ASP A 43 -10.25 17.99 10.61
C ASP A 43 -10.93 16.94 9.73
N LEU A 44 -10.24 15.82 9.46
CA LEU A 44 -10.83 14.69 8.73
C LEU A 44 -12.00 14.05 9.52
N ARG A 45 -11.89 13.94 10.84
CA ARG A 45 -12.98 13.38 11.68
C ARG A 45 -14.20 14.29 11.75
N GLY A 46 -14.03 15.60 11.60
CA GLY A 46 -15.13 16.58 11.57
C GLY A 46 -15.85 16.69 10.23
N LYS A 47 -15.26 16.18 9.15
CA LYS A 47 -15.89 16.20 7.83
C LYS A 47 -17.01 15.18 7.76
N LYS A 48 -18.20 15.66 7.46
CA LYS A 48 -19.35 14.81 7.18
C LYS A 48 -19.02 13.98 5.93
N ILE A 49 -18.85 12.68 6.10
CA ILE A 49 -18.64 11.76 4.98
C ILE A 49 -19.94 11.77 4.19
N GLU A 50 -19.90 12.27 2.96
CA GLU A 50 -21.01 12.11 2.04
C GLU A 50 -21.08 10.63 1.66
N THR A 51 -22.10 9.96 2.13
CA THR A 51 -22.37 8.58 1.71
C THR A 51 -22.99 8.62 0.32
N TYR A 52 -22.30 8.03 -0.64
CA TYR A 52 -22.91 7.79 -1.94
C TYR A 52 -24.07 6.81 -1.77
N LYS A 53 -25.27 7.26 -2.11
CA LYS A 53 -26.40 6.34 -2.23
C LYS A 53 -26.29 5.67 -3.59
N ILE A 54 -25.99 4.39 -3.59
CA ILE A 54 -26.17 3.55 -4.77
C ILE A 54 -27.68 3.28 -4.83
N GLU A 55 -28.38 3.99 -5.68
CA GLU A 55 -29.77 3.67 -5.96
C GLU A 55 -29.80 2.51 -6.96
N PRO A 56 -30.39 1.36 -6.60
CA PRO A 56 -30.53 0.28 -7.56
C PRO A 56 -31.38 0.75 -8.72
N SER A 57 -30.87 0.58 -9.93
CA SER A 57 -31.66 0.80 -11.16
C SER A 57 -32.65 -0.36 -11.28
N LEU A 58 -33.78 -0.25 -10.58
CA LEU A 58 -34.83 -1.23 -10.66
C LEU A 58 -35.60 -1.08 -11.98
N SER A 59 -35.14 -1.76 -13.01
CA SER A 59 -36.00 -2.14 -14.10
C SER A 59 -36.86 -3.33 -13.63
N SER A 60 -38.16 -3.19 -13.79
CA SER A 60 -39.16 -4.16 -13.30
C SER A 60 -38.86 -5.59 -13.79
N GLY A 61 -38.40 -6.45 -12.90
CA GLY A 61 -38.36 -7.90 -13.11
C GLY A 61 -37.00 -8.52 -13.41
N GLU A 62 -35.94 -7.74 -13.59
CA GLU A 62 -34.58 -8.28 -13.78
C GLU A 62 -33.75 -8.11 -12.50
N SER A 63 -33.01 -9.15 -12.12
CA SER A 63 -32.03 -9.08 -11.03
C SER A 63 -30.79 -8.31 -11.49
N GLU A 64 -30.43 -7.24 -10.79
CA GLU A 64 -29.20 -6.47 -11.04
C GLU A 64 -28.23 -6.62 -9.85
N ALA A 65 -26.96 -6.77 -10.14
CA ALA A 65 -25.91 -6.85 -9.12
C ALA A 65 -24.67 -6.04 -9.54
N THR A 66 -23.93 -5.58 -8.55
CA THR A 66 -22.60 -4.98 -8.74
C THR A 66 -21.54 -5.98 -8.28
N ALA A 67 -20.61 -6.29 -9.14
CA ALA A 67 -19.45 -7.10 -8.75
C ALA A 67 -18.46 -6.26 -7.97
N VAL A 68 -17.90 -6.82 -6.90
CA VAL A 68 -16.84 -6.17 -6.10
C VAL A 68 -15.65 -7.11 -6.01
N VAL A 69 -14.47 -6.61 -6.37
CA VAL A 69 -13.20 -7.32 -6.27
C VAL A 69 -12.27 -6.58 -5.32
N LEU A 70 -11.72 -7.29 -4.35
CA LEU A 70 -10.75 -6.77 -3.41
C LEU A 70 -9.36 -7.29 -3.81
N LEU A 71 -8.41 -6.39 -3.99
CA LEU A 71 -7.02 -6.70 -4.32
C LEU A 71 -6.11 -6.11 -3.25
N SER A 72 -5.28 -6.94 -2.62
CA SER A 72 -4.32 -6.56 -1.59
C SER A 72 -3.20 -7.58 -1.46
N ASP A 73 -2.17 -7.24 -0.70
CA ASP A 73 -1.16 -8.16 -0.17
C ASP A 73 -0.42 -8.96 -1.24
N TRP A 74 -0.05 -8.30 -2.33
CA TRP A 74 0.70 -8.97 -3.39
C TRP A 74 2.16 -9.15 -3.03
N HIS A 75 2.77 -8.19 -2.31
CA HIS A 75 4.20 -8.22 -1.97
C HIS A 75 5.05 -8.63 -3.16
N TYR A 76 4.84 -7.97 -4.29
CA TYR A 76 5.22 -8.42 -5.64
C TYR A 76 6.70 -8.76 -5.79
N GLU A 77 7.58 -8.01 -5.12
CA GLU A 77 9.02 -8.15 -5.18
C GLU A 77 9.61 -9.08 -4.12
N GLU A 78 8.79 -9.61 -3.22
CA GLU A 78 9.26 -10.47 -2.14
C GLU A 78 9.75 -11.82 -2.66
N VAL A 79 10.82 -12.34 -2.07
CA VAL A 79 11.40 -13.64 -2.40
C VAL A 79 11.37 -14.56 -1.18
N VAL A 80 10.53 -15.60 -1.24
CA VAL A 80 10.53 -16.69 -0.27
C VAL A 80 11.27 -17.89 -0.86
N LYS A 81 12.44 -18.19 -0.29
CA LYS A 81 13.23 -19.36 -0.67
C LYS A 81 12.73 -20.60 0.08
N PRO A 82 12.56 -21.76 -0.60
CA PRO A 82 12.09 -22.98 0.07
C PRO A 82 12.89 -23.36 1.32
N GLN A 83 14.20 -23.13 1.29
CA GLN A 83 15.11 -23.46 2.40
C GLN A 83 14.78 -22.67 3.68
N SER A 84 14.32 -21.41 3.55
CA SER A 84 14.00 -20.57 4.71
C SER A 84 12.66 -20.92 5.36
N VAL A 85 11.82 -21.72 4.70
CA VAL A 85 10.47 -22.08 5.15
C VAL A 85 10.23 -23.59 5.16
N ASN A 86 11.25 -24.39 5.47
CA ASN A 86 11.19 -25.85 5.53
C ASN A 86 10.58 -26.50 4.26
N HIS A 87 10.82 -25.93 3.10
CA HIS A 87 10.29 -26.35 1.79
C HIS A 87 8.75 -26.34 1.69
N LEU A 88 8.05 -25.62 2.57
CA LEU A 88 6.59 -25.54 2.57
C LEU A 88 6.06 -24.50 1.57
N ASN A 89 6.88 -23.52 1.18
CA ASN A 89 6.46 -22.47 0.27
C ASN A 89 7.63 -21.99 -0.62
N LYS A 90 7.26 -21.37 -1.71
CA LYS A 90 8.14 -20.60 -2.58
C LYS A 90 7.37 -19.40 -3.12
N TYR A 91 8.00 -18.25 -3.13
CA TYR A 91 7.44 -17.05 -3.74
C TYR A 91 8.55 -16.27 -4.46
N ASP A 92 8.26 -15.75 -5.62
CA ASP A 92 9.14 -14.91 -6.42
C ASP A 92 8.29 -14.10 -7.41
N GLU A 93 8.90 -13.13 -8.07
CA GLU A 93 8.26 -12.25 -9.05
C GLU A 93 7.47 -13.01 -10.13
N LYS A 94 7.99 -14.15 -10.59
CA LYS A 94 7.33 -14.98 -11.59
C LYS A 94 6.03 -15.57 -11.05
N ILE A 95 6.07 -16.12 -9.85
CA ILE A 95 4.90 -16.69 -9.18
C ILE A 95 3.89 -15.58 -8.90
N ALA A 96 4.34 -14.40 -8.41
CA ALA A 96 3.50 -13.23 -8.20
C ALA A 96 2.74 -12.86 -9.49
N SER A 97 3.47 -12.71 -10.60
CA SER A 97 2.88 -12.38 -11.91
C SER A 97 1.86 -13.43 -12.37
N GLU A 98 2.17 -14.71 -12.23
CA GLU A 98 1.25 -15.80 -12.58
C GLU A 98 -0.04 -15.77 -11.72
N CYS A 99 0.09 -15.52 -10.42
CA CYS A 99 -1.04 -15.38 -9.50
C CYS A 99 -1.92 -14.18 -9.87
N ILE A 100 -1.32 -13.03 -10.17
CA ILE A 100 -2.04 -11.81 -10.56
C ILE A 100 -2.82 -12.06 -11.86
N VAL A 101 -2.18 -12.60 -12.89
CA VAL A 101 -2.84 -12.92 -14.16
C VAL A 101 -4.02 -13.88 -13.94
N LYS A 102 -3.81 -14.93 -13.14
CA LYS A 102 -4.85 -15.90 -12.80
C LYS A 102 -6.00 -15.27 -12.03
N THR A 103 -5.71 -14.30 -11.17
CA THR A 103 -6.74 -13.53 -10.44
C THR A 103 -7.66 -12.80 -11.42
N PHE A 104 -7.11 -12.01 -12.34
CA PHE A 104 -7.91 -11.28 -13.34
C PHE A 104 -8.70 -12.21 -14.27
N GLN A 105 -8.11 -13.34 -14.69
CA GLN A 105 -8.82 -14.36 -15.46
C GLN A 105 -9.98 -14.96 -14.67
N THR A 106 -9.80 -15.16 -13.39
CA THR A 106 -10.82 -15.70 -12.49
C THR A 106 -11.95 -14.72 -12.30
N VAL A 107 -11.65 -13.43 -12.14
CA VAL A 107 -12.65 -12.34 -12.08
C VAL A 107 -13.54 -12.37 -13.33
N VAL A 108 -12.96 -12.37 -14.53
CA VAL A 108 -13.71 -12.45 -15.79
C VAL A 108 -14.58 -13.70 -15.84
N LYS A 109 -14.04 -14.83 -15.44
CA LYS A 109 -14.78 -16.10 -15.40
C LYS A 109 -16.00 -16.02 -14.49
N TYR A 110 -15.85 -15.46 -13.28
CA TYR A 110 -16.95 -15.35 -12.33
C TYR A 110 -18.00 -14.33 -12.78
N ILE A 111 -17.58 -13.18 -13.31
CA ILE A 111 -18.52 -12.21 -13.88
C ILE A 111 -19.37 -12.86 -14.96
N LYS A 112 -18.75 -13.52 -15.95
CA LYS A 112 -19.47 -14.22 -17.03
C LYS A 112 -20.39 -15.33 -16.53
N LEU A 113 -20.01 -16.00 -15.44
CA LEU A 113 -20.85 -17.05 -14.84
C LEU A 113 -22.10 -16.44 -14.21
N GLN A 114 -21.94 -15.37 -13.43
CA GLN A 114 -23.04 -14.71 -12.75
C GLN A 114 -23.95 -13.93 -13.70
N GLN A 115 -23.41 -13.41 -14.79
CA GLN A 115 -24.18 -12.71 -15.84
C GLN A 115 -25.18 -13.63 -16.57
N LYS A 116 -25.14 -14.93 -16.34
CA LYS A 116 -26.17 -15.86 -16.87
C LYS A 116 -27.52 -15.75 -16.15
N GLU A 117 -27.48 -15.29 -14.90
CA GLU A 117 -28.67 -15.23 -14.03
C GLU A 117 -29.00 -13.81 -13.56
N THR A 118 -28.04 -12.90 -13.64
CA THR A 118 -28.14 -11.55 -13.07
C THR A 118 -27.45 -10.56 -13.99
N THR A 119 -28.04 -9.39 -14.20
CA THR A 119 -27.40 -8.31 -14.92
C THR A 119 -26.29 -7.69 -14.08
N ILE A 120 -25.04 -7.75 -14.56
CA ILE A 120 -23.88 -7.12 -13.93
C ILE A 120 -23.24 -6.17 -14.93
N ASN A 121 -23.49 -4.87 -14.74
CA ASN A 121 -22.97 -3.80 -15.59
C ASN A 121 -21.80 -3.06 -14.94
N THR A 122 -21.63 -3.19 -13.63
CA THR A 122 -20.61 -2.44 -12.86
C THR A 122 -19.71 -3.40 -12.10
N LEU A 123 -18.41 -3.13 -12.20
CA LEU A 123 -17.39 -3.76 -11.38
C LEU A 123 -16.69 -2.70 -10.54
N VAL A 124 -16.71 -2.87 -9.22
CA VAL A 124 -15.92 -2.08 -8.28
C VAL A 124 -14.63 -2.85 -7.97
N MET A 125 -13.49 -2.25 -8.25
CA MET A 125 -12.19 -2.80 -7.91
C MET A 125 -11.58 -2.00 -6.75
N ALA A 126 -11.50 -2.59 -5.59
CA ALA A 126 -10.91 -1.99 -4.40
C ALA A 126 -9.43 -2.38 -4.29
N LEU A 127 -8.55 -1.39 -4.42
CA LEU A 127 -7.11 -1.54 -4.26
C LEU A 127 -6.76 -1.22 -2.81
N LEU A 128 -6.54 -2.23 -1.98
CA LEU A 128 -6.47 -2.09 -0.52
C LEU A 128 -5.03 -1.96 0.03
N GLY A 129 -4.02 -1.99 -0.85
CA GLY A 129 -2.61 -1.79 -0.46
C GLY A 129 -1.80 -3.08 -0.39
N ASP A 130 -0.60 -2.93 0.14
CA ASP A 130 0.43 -3.96 0.29
C ASP A 130 0.78 -4.72 -1.00
N PHE A 131 0.71 -4.00 -2.13
CA PHE A 131 1.10 -4.53 -3.44
C PHE A 131 2.61 -4.72 -3.56
N ILE A 132 3.37 -3.98 -2.76
CA ILE A 132 4.82 -4.09 -2.62
C ILE A 132 5.18 -4.13 -1.13
N SER A 133 6.27 -4.84 -0.79
CA SER A 133 6.83 -4.85 0.57
C SER A 133 7.60 -3.56 0.87
N GLY A 134 8.17 -2.94 -0.17
CA GLY A 134 8.93 -1.71 -0.05
C GLY A 134 10.25 -1.89 0.73
N GLY A 135 10.77 -0.80 1.28
CA GLY A 135 12.07 -0.79 1.96
C GLY A 135 12.02 -0.07 3.31
N ILE A 136 10.89 -0.09 4.02
CA ILE A 136 10.71 0.59 5.32
C ILE A 136 11.61 -0.02 6.39
N HIS A 137 11.80 -1.34 6.36
CA HIS A 137 12.69 -2.09 7.25
C HIS A 137 13.83 -2.73 6.46
N ASP A 138 15.02 -2.78 7.05
CA ASP A 138 16.21 -3.34 6.37
C ASP A 138 16.04 -4.83 6.04
N GLU A 139 15.33 -5.57 6.87
CA GLU A 139 14.99 -6.98 6.64
C GLU A 139 14.16 -7.18 5.35
N LEU A 140 13.26 -6.26 5.04
CA LEU A 140 12.48 -6.30 3.79
C LEU A 140 13.35 -6.01 2.57
N LYS A 141 14.34 -5.12 2.70
CA LYS A 141 15.28 -4.83 1.59
C LYS A 141 16.11 -6.03 1.19
N GLU A 142 16.52 -6.87 2.16
CA GLU A 142 17.28 -8.10 1.89
C GLU A 142 16.42 -9.20 1.26
N GLY A 143 15.11 -9.19 1.53
CA GLY A 143 14.14 -10.15 1.00
C GLY A 143 13.59 -9.81 -0.39
N ASN A 144 13.79 -8.60 -0.87
CA ASN A 144 13.19 -8.13 -2.12
C ASN A 144 14.10 -8.36 -3.33
N SER A 145 13.52 -8.77 -4.46
CA SER A 145 14.22 -8.98 -5.73
C SER A 145 14.34 -7.72 -6.59
N LEU A 146 13.56 -6.68 -6.31
CA LEU A 146 13.47 -5.45 -7.08
C LEU A 146 13.63 -4.23 -6.19
N LEU A 147 14.07 -3.13 -6.79
CA LEU A 147 13.99 -1.81 -6.17
C LEU A 147 12.53 -1.34 -6.09
N PRO A 148 12.13 -0.57 -5.07
CA PRO A 148 10.74 -0.14 -4.89
C PRO A 148 10.14 0.55 -6.12
N GLY A 149 10.89 1.43 -6.80
CA GLY A 149 10.42 2.10 -8.02
C GLY A 149 10.14 1.14 -9.17
N GLU A 150 10.94 0.08 -9.29
CA GLU A 150 10.77 -0.96 -10.30
C GLU A 150 9.56 -1.85 -9.99
N ALA A 151 9.40 -2.24 -8.72
CA ALA A 151 8.25 -2.98 -8.25
C ALA A 151 6.93 -2.21 -8.46
N ILE A 152 6.90 -0.90 -8.12
CA ILE A 152 5.75 -0.03 -8.36
C ILE A 152 5.37 -0.02 -9.84
N TRP A 153 6.35 0.18 -10.74
CA TRP A 153 6.09 0.22 -12.17
C TRP A 153 5.49 -1.10 -12.69
N LYS A 154 6.04 -2.25 -12.25
CA LYS A 154 5.52 -3.56 -12.63
C LYS A 154 4.11 -3.82 -12.10
N VAL A 155 3.85 -3.49 -10.83
CA VAL A 155 2.52 -3.59 -10.23
C VAL A 155 1.49 -2.73 -10.96
N GLN A 156 1.83 -1.46 -11.28
CA GLN A 156 0.96 -0.58 -12.06
C GLN A 156 0.63 -1.18 -13.43
N ASN A 157 1.60 -1.75 -14.11
CA ASN A 157 1.38 -2.43 -15.39
C ASN A 157 0.47 -3.66 -15.26
N HIS A 158 0.63 -4.45 -14.21
CA HIS A 158 -0.26 -5.57 -13.94
C HIS A 158 -1.70 -5.13 -13.69
N ILE A 159 -1.89 -4.09 -12.88
CA ILE A 159 -3.23 -3.54 -12.59
C ILE A 159 -3.85 -3.00 -13.89
N ALA A 160 -3.13 -2.15 -14.62
CA ALA A 160 -3.64 -1.56 -15.87
C ALA A 160 -3.98 -2.64 -16.92
N SER A 161 -3.11 -3.63 -17.09
CA SER A 161 -3.33 -4.75 -18.00
C SER A 161 -4.50 -5.62 -17.57
N GLY A 162 -4.65 -5.84 -16.26
CA GLY A 162 -5.77 -6.59 -15.69
C GLY A 162 -7.10 -5.89 -15.89
N ILE A 163 -7.16 -4.57 -15.65
CA ILE A 163 -8.36 -3.75 -15.92
C ILE A 163 -8.71 -3.83 -17.40
N LYS A 164 -7.73 -3.58 -18.27
CA LYS A 164 -7.96 -3.69 -19.72
C LYS A 164 -8.48 -5.06 -20.11
N PHE A 165 -7.90 -6.13 -19.57
CA PHE A 165 -8.35 -7.50 -19.85
C PHE A 165 -9.80 -7.73 -19.42
N ILE A 166 -10.24 -7.20 -18.27
CA ILE A 166 -11.64 -7.29 -17.81
C ILE A 166 -12.55 -6.55 -18.79
N LEU A 167 -12.23 -5.29 -19.15
CA LEU A 167 -13.01 -4.48 -20.06
C LEU A 167 -13.12 -5.10 -21.47
N ASP A 168 -12.04 -5.68 -21.97
CA ASP A 168 -12.02 -6.35 -23.28
C ASP A 168 -12.83 -7.66 -23.29
N ASN A 169 -13.06 -8.28 -22.13
CA ASN A 169 -13.66 -9.61 -22.03
C ASN A 169 -15.03 -9.67 -21.33
N THR A 170 -15.52 -8.56 -20.84
CA THR A 170 -16.83 -8.45 -20.20
C THR A 170 -17.58 -7.21 -20.67
N SER A 171 -18.84 -7.07 -20.29
CA SER A 171 -19.66 -5.87 -20.56
C SER A 171 -19.74 -4.92 -19.35
N VAL A 172 -18.87 -5.10 -18.33
CA VAL A 172 -18.85 -4.22 -17.15
C VAL A 172 -18.12 -2.91 -17.43
N ASN A 173 -18.48 -1.88 -16.64
CA ASN A 173 -17.85 -0.55 -16.61
C ASN A 173 -17.04 -0.38 -15.34
#